data_451c49a4bcbe6df3e599f9a184ca465d
#
_entry.id   451c49a4bcbe6df3e599f9a184ca465d
#
_cell.length_a   1.000
_cell.length_b   1.000
_cell.length_c   1.000
_cell.angle_alpha   90.00
_cell.angle_beta   90.00
_cell.angle_gamma   90.00
#
_symmetry.space_group_name_H-M   'P 1'
#
loop_
_entity.id
_entity.type
_entity.pdbx_description
1 polymer ?
#
loop_
_entity_poly.entity_id
_entity_poly.type
_entity_poly.pdbx_seq_one_letter_code
_entity_poly.pdbx_strand_id
1 'polypeptide(L)'
;PANELLIELNERVRFSNKNFSILMHGWRSDRGRIYIIYGEPHIVDESYQDSMGYHYQKWVYSNGKEFIFIDRTMSGDYTLYQERF
;
A
#
# COMPACT_ATOMS: atom_id res chain seq x y z
N PRO A 1 18.03 12.16 14.15
CA PRO A 1 17.83 13.58 13.92
C PRO A 1 16.59 13.88 13.09
N ALA A 2 16.02 15.05 13.30
CA ALA A 2 14.79 15.49 12.62
C ALA A 2 14.94 15.52 11.09
N ASN A 3 16.14 15.86 10.58
CA ASN A 3 16.39 15.93 9.16
C ASN A 3 16.30 14.56 8.47
N GLU A 4 16.78 13.52 9.11
CA GLU A 4 16.72 12.16 8.58
C GLU A 4 15.29 11.66 8.52
N LEU A 5 14.50 11.94 9.55
CA LEU A 5 13.08 11.57 9.58
C LEU A 5 12.29 12.27 8.48
N LEU A 6 12.56 13.56 8.27
CA LEU A 6 11.89 14.35 7.23
C LEU A 6 12.26 13.86 5.83
N ILE A 7 13.52 13.52 5.59
CA ILE A 7 13.99 12.97 4.31
C ILE A 7 13.28 11.65 4.04
N GLU A 8 13.21 10.76 5.04
CA GLU A 8 12.54 9.47 4.89
C GLU A 8 11.05 9.64 4.57
N LEU A 9 10.38 10.56 5.26
CA LEU A 9 8.97 10.85 5.01
C LEU A 9 8.76 11.35 3.58
N ASN A 10 9.60 12.26 3.12
CA ASN A 10 9.53 12.79 1.76
C ASN A 10 9.76 11.70 0.71
N GLU A 11 10.67 10.78 0.97
CA GLU A 11 10.93 9.64 0.09
C GLU A 11 9.72 8.71 0.00
N ARG A 12 9.04 8.47 1.12
CA ARG A 12 7.83 7.65 1.15
C ARG A 12 6.68 8.29 0.38
N VAL A 13 6.51 9.61 0.51
CA VAL A 13 5.50 10.35 -0.26
C VAL A 13 5.82 10.26 -1.75
N ARG A 14 7.07 10.47 -2.13
CA ARG A 14 7.50 10.40 -3.52
C ARG A 14 7.29 9.02 -4.11
N PHE A 15 7.64 7.97 -3.37
CA PHE A 15 7.41 6.59 -3.78
C PHE A 15 5.93 6.32 -4.00
N SER A 16 5.08 6.78 -3.07
CA SER A 16 3.63 6.59 -3.14
C SER A 16 3.04 7.30 -4.35
N ASN A 17 3.50 8.51 -4.64
CA ASN A 17 3.04 9.24 -5.82
C ASN A 17 3.47 8.59 -7.13
N LYS A 18 4.66 8.00 -7.16
CA LYS A 18 5.16 7.31 -8.35
C LYS A 18 4.42 5.98 -8.60
N ASN A 19 4.12 5.24 -7.55
CA ASN A 19 3.68 3.85 -7.69
C ASN A 19 2.18 3.63 -7.47
N PHE A 20 1.50 4.55 -6.79
CA PHE A 20 0.10 4.36 -6.38
C PHE A 20 -0.85 5.42 -6.93
N SER A 21 -0.41 6.27 -7.85
CA SER A 21 -1.24 7.30 -8.48
C SER A 21 -2.02 6.70 -9.65
N ILE A 22 -3.16 6.09 -9.37
CA ILE A 22 -4.03 5.50 -10.39
C ILE A 22 -5.25 6.40 -10.62
N LEU A 23 -6.14 6.50 -9.63
CA LEU A 23 -7.35 7.33 -9.72
C LEU A 23 -7.21 8.66 -8.96
N MET A 24 -6.18 8.76 -8.11
CA MET A 24 -5.89 9.94 -7.31
C MET A 24 -4.39 10.01 -7.05
N HIS A 25 -3.91 11.10 -6.45
CA HIS A 25 -2.51 11.20 -6.04
C HIS A 25 -2.17 10.04 -5.10
N GLY A 26 -1.03 9.38 -5.35
CA GLY A 26 -0.66 8.17 -4.63
C GLY A 26 -0.57 8.34 -3.12
N TRP A 27 -0.13 9.52 -2.64
CA TRP A 27 -0.04 9.80 -1.21
C TRP A 27 -1.41 9.79 -0.51
N ARG A 28 -2.49 10.01 -1.27
CA ARG A 28 -3.87 10.00 -0.77
C ARG A 28 -4.55 8.63 -0.91
N SER A 29 -3.98 7.74 -1.71
CA SER A 29 -4.53 6.40 -1.90
C SER A 29 -4.38 5.57 -0.61
N ASP A 30 -5.15 4.50 -0.49
CA ASP A 30 -5.05 3.62 0.68
C ASP A 30 -3.65 3.03 0.82
N ARG A 31 -3.08 2.54 -0.30
CA ARG A 31 -1.71 2.01 -0.27
C ARG A 31 -0.69 3.09 0.08
N GLY A 32 -0.86 4.30 -0.47
CA GLY A 32 0.04 5.40 -0.18
C GLY A 32 0.05 5.78 1.28
N ARG A 33 -1.14 5.90 1.89
CA ARG A 33 -1.23 6.26 3.31
C ARG A 33 -0.56 5.22 4.20
N ILE A 34 -0.77 3.94 3.91
CA ILE A 34 -0.14 2.87 4.68
C ILE A 34 1.37 2.83 4.47
N TYR A 35 1.82 3.01 3.22
CA TYR A 35 3.24 3.08 2.92
C TYR A 35 3.93 4.24 3.65
N ILE A 36 3.29 5.41 3.70
CA ILE A 36 3.86 6.58 4.37
C ILE A 36 4.00 6.33 5.88
N ILE A 37 2.99 5.70 6.48
CA ILE A 37 2.99 5.43 7.93
C ILE A 37 3.96 4.30 8.30
N TYR A 38 3.91 3.19 7.57
CA TYR A 38 4.62 1.96 7.97
C TYR A 38 5.87 1.66 7.16
N GLY A 39 6.05 2.33 6.03
CA GLY A 39 7.19 2.11 5.14
C GLY A 39 7.00 0.92 4.22
N GLU A 40 8.10 0.42 3.68
CA GLU A 40 8.10 -0.71 2.76
C GLU A 40 7.67 -1.99 3.50
N PRO A 41 6.69 -2.74 2.97
CA PRO A 41 6.33 -4.01 3.56
C PRO A 41 7.44 -5.05 3.39
N HIS A 42 7.50 -5.99 4.33
CA HIS A 42 8.45 -7.10 4.27
C HIS A 42 8.11 -8.06 3.13
N ILE A 43 6.81 -8.33 2.92
CA ILE A 43 6.33 -9.21 1.85
C ILE A 43 5.13 -8.54 1.18
N VAL A 44 5.09 -8.61 -0.14
CA VAL A 44 3.92 -8.25 -0.94
C VAL A 44 3.46 -9.52 -1.66
N ASP A 45 2.25 -9.99 -1.35
CA ASP A 45 1.68 -11.21 -1.92
C ASP A 45 0.51 -10.84 -2.84
N GLU A 46 0.64 -11.14 -4.12
CA GLU A 46 -0.38 -10.86 -5.14
C GLU A 46 -0.98 -12.15 -5.72
N SER A 47 -0.79 -13.28 -5.06
CA SER A 47 -1.17 -14.59 -5.60
C SER A 47 -2.66 -14.88 -5.55
N TYR A 48 -3.43 -14.14 -4.73
CA TYR A 48 -4.84 -14.44 -4.51
C TYR A 48 -5.75 -13.67 -5.48
N GLN A 49 -6.69 -14.40 -6.06
CA GLN A 49 -7.76 -13.86 -6.89
C GLN A 49 -9.05 -14.57 -6.45
N ASP A 50 -10.14 -13.83 -6.22
CA ASP A 50 -11.38 -14.45 -5.77
C ASP A 50 -12.20 -15.02 -6.94
N SER A 51 -13.36 -15.64 -6.60
CA SER A 51 -14.22 -16.28 -7.59
C SER A 51 -14.85 -15.28 -8.57
N MET A 52 -14.88 -14.00 -8.23
CA MET A 52 -15.38 -12.93 -9.11
C MET A 52 -14.31 -12.36 -10.02
N GLY A 53 -13.06 -12.81 -9.86
CA GLY A 53 -11.95 -12.33 -10.67
C GLY A 53 -11.21 -11.14 -10.09
N TYR A 54 -11.56 -10.66 -8.90
CA TYR A 54 -10.87 -9.54 -8.27
C TYR A 54 -9.52 -9.98 -7.74
N HIS A 55 -8.50 -9.18 -8.05
CA HIS A 55 -7.14 -9.37 -7.54
C HIS A 55 -6.97 -8.71 -6.19
N TYR A 56 -6.16 -9.35 -5.34
CA TYR A 56 -5.83 -8.86 -4.01
C TYR A 56 -4.32 -8.67 -3.88
N GLN A 57 -3.93 -7.75 -3.02
CA GLN A 57 -2.53 -7.54 -2.66
C GLN A 57 -2.45 -7.53 -1.14
N LYS A 58 -1.63 -8.42 -0.57
CA LYS A 58 -1.44 -8.50 0.88
C LYS A 58 -0.05 -7.99 1.23
N TRP A 59 0.01 -6.99 2.09
CA TRP A 59 1.24 -6.45 2.62
C TRP A 59 1.47 -7.01 4.02
N VAL A 60 2.61 -7.65 4.23
CA VAL A 60 3.00 -8.23 5.52
C VAL A 60 4.20 -7.47 6.05
N TYR A 61 4.09 -6.98 7.27
CA TYR A 61 5.16 -6.26 7.96
C TYR A 61 5.82 -7.16 8.98
N SER A 62 7.09 -6.89 9.28
CA SER A 62 7.89 -7.72 10.20
C SER A 62 7.35 -7.72 11.64
N ASN A 63 6.56 -6.70 12.01
CA ASN A 63 5.93 -6.62 13.34
C ASN A 63 4.63 -7.44 13.45
N GLY A 64 4.26 -8.19 12.41
CA GLY A 64 3.05 -9.01 12.39
C GLY A 64 1.82 -8.33 11.82
N LYS A 65 1.89 -7.05 11.50
CA LYS A 65 0.76 -6.36 10.87
C LYS A 65 0.61 -6.79 9.42
N GLU A 66 -0.65 -6.93 8.99
CA GLU A 66 -1.01 -7.27 7.61
C GLU A 66 -2.09 -6.33 7.11
N PHE A 67 -1.95 -5.89 5.87
CA PHE A 67 -2.96 -5.10 5.18
C PHE A 67 -3.32 -5.78 3.88
N ILE A 68 -4.62 -5.98 3.64
CA ILE A 68 -5.12 -6.63 2.43
C ILE A 68 -5.86 -5.58 1.62
N PHE A 69 -5.45 -5.44 0.35
CA PHE A 69 -6.06 -4.51 -0.59
C PHE A 69 -6.76 -5.28 -1.70
N ILE A 70 -7.83 -4.71 -2.24
CA ILE A 70 -8.60 -5.29 -3.34
C ILE A 70 -8.69 -4.30 -4.51
N ASP A 71 -8.56 -4.81 -5.72
CA ASP A 71 -8.73 -4.02 -6.96
C ASP A 71 -10.13 -4.25 -7.52
N ARG A 72 -11.12 -3.53 -7.00
CA ARG A 72 -12.53 -3.71 -7.39
C ARG A 72 -12.83 -3.18 -8.78
N THR A 73 -12.12 -2.16 -9.22
CA THR A 73 -12.37 -1.51 -10.51
C THR A 73 -11.54 -2.12 -11.64
N MET A 74 -10.64 -3.06 -11.31
CA MET A 74 -9.72 -3.70 -12.25
C MET A 74 -8.82 -2.67 -12.96
N SER A 75 -8.52 -1.58 -12.28
CA SER A 75 -7.71 -0.47 -12.79
C SER A 75 -6.30 -0.45 -12.22
N GLY A 76 -6.02 -1.30 -11.22
CA GLY A 76 -4.78 -1.24 -10.46
C GLY A 76 -4.90 -0.35 -9.21
N ASP A 77 -6.06 0.27 -8.99
CA ASP A 77 -6.31 1.06 -7.78
C ASP A 77 -6.78 0.12 -6.66
N TYR A 78 -5.81 -0.37 -5.90
CA TYR A 78 -6.06 -1.28 -4.79
C TYR A 78 -6.51 -0.49 -3.58
N THR A 79 -7.73 -0.78 -3.10
CA THR A 79 -8.29 -0.14 -1.90
C THR A 79 -8.24 -1.08 -0.72
N LEU A 80 -8.14 -0.52 0.48
CA LEU A 80 -8.00 -1.31 1.71
C LEU A 80 -9.26 -2.16 1.93
N TYR A 81 -9.06 -3.46 2.06
CA TYR A 81 -10.11 -4.44 2.29
C TYR A 81 -10.14 -4.89 3.74
N GLN A 82 -8.99 -5.17 4.34
CA GLN A 82 -8.88 -5.70 5.68
C GLN A 82 -7.53 -5.39 6.30
N GLU A 83 -7.53 -5.11 7.60
CA GLU A 83 -6.33 -4.99 8.42
C GLU A 83 -6.30 -6.16 9.40
N ARG A 84 -5.10 -6.71 9.65
CA ARG A 84 -4.88 -7.76 10.64
C ARG A 84 -3.67 -7.41 11.50
N PHE A 85 -3.76 -7.69 12.77
CA PHE A 85 -2.69 -7.38 13.71
C PHE A 85 -2.26 -8.62 14.49
#